data_896f682ab6cccaab72d875628a2e6b29
#
_entry.id   896f682ab6cccaab72d875628a2e6b29
#
_cell.length_a   1.000
_cell.length_b   1.000
_cell.length_c   1.000
_cell.angle_alpha   90.00
_cell.angle_beta   90.00
_cell.angle_gamma   90.00
#
_symmetry.space_group_name_H-M   'P 1'
#
loop_
_entity.id
_entity.type
_entity.pdbx_description
1 polymer ?
#
loop_
_entity_poly.entity_id
_entity_poly.type
_entity_poly.pdbx_seq_one_letter_code
_entity_poly.pdbx_strand_id
1 'polypeptide(L)'
;MQKWQIELYSTPSWLLQTLLMVAAASAVILFFARNTRFGREFSYILRLCLTPKSAVKVLLLITAMITLLLTEVRLNVLSTFMSKGLYDSMQDLNASAFWMFAAMNAGVVLIRAFNNVVNDFLDQGLAIKWSERLNEVLTSRWLADKNYYRLQMRRHAPDNIDQRIQQDAQDFIASTIEFVRGMVNSVV
;
A
#
# COMPACT_ATOMS: atom_id res chain seq x y z
N MET A 1 -4.91 -32.93 -13.31
CA MET A 1 -5.11 -31.46 -13.25
C MET A 1 -3.85 -30.81 -13.74
N GLN A 2 -3.97 -29.83 -14.65
CA GLN A 2 -2.82 -29.04 -15.07
C GLN A 2 -2.37 -28.15 -13.91
N LYS A 3 -1.05 -27.91 -13.77
CA LYS A 3 -0.48 -27.16 -12.63
C LYS A 3 -1.16 -25.80 -12.37
N TRP A 4 -1.55 -25.08 -13.42
CA TRP A 4 -2.24 -23.80 -13.30
C TRP A 4 -3.64 -23.90 -12.67
N GLN A 5 -4.36 -25.01 -12.86
CA GLN A 5 -5.67 -25.23 -12.23
C GLN A 5 -5.52 -25.38 -10.70
N ILE A 6 -4.49 -26.10 -10.26
CA ILE A 6 -4.19 -26.25 -8.83
C ILE A 6 -3.88 -24.89 -8.21
N GLU A 7 -3.08 -24.07 -8.90
CA GLU A 7 -2.73 -22.73 -8.46
C GLU A 7 -3.96 -21.81 -8.39
N LEU A 8 -4.87 -21.90 -9.35
CA LEU A 8 -6.09 -21.11 -9.36
C LEU A 8 -7.01 -21.48 -8.18
N TYR A 9 -7.19 -22.76 -7.91
CA TYR A 9 -8.01 -23.22 -6.78
C TYR A 9 -7.36 -22.93 -5.42
N SER A 10 -6.04 -22.91 -5.31
CA SER A 10 -5.32 -22.58 -4.08
C SER A 10 -5.26 -21.08 -3.79
N THR A 11 -5.65 -20.22 -4.73
CA THR A 11 -5.56 -18.75 -4.60
C THR A 11 -6.26 -18.21 -3.36
N PRO A 12 -7.51 -18.58 -3.00
CA PRO A 12 -8.17 -18.03 -1.83
C PRO A 12 -7.48 -18.40 -0.51
N SER A 13 -7.03 -19.67 -0.38
CA SER A 13 -6.31 -20.12 0.82
C SER A 13 -4.94 -19.46 0.94
N TRP A 14 -4.24 -19.29 -0.16
CA TRP A 14 -2.96 -18.60 -0.23
C TRP A 14 -3.10 -17.12 0.18
N LEU A 15 -4.10 -16.40 -0.35
CA LEU A 15 -4.38 -15.02 0.02
C LEU A 15 -4.67 -14.88 1.52
N LEU A 16 -5.46 -15.78 2.10
CA LEU A 16 -5.76 -15.75 3.53
C LEU A 16 -4.50 -15.98 4.37
N GLN A 17 -3.69 -16.99 4.02
CA GLN A 17 -2.45 -17.29 4.73
C GLN A 17 -1.45 -16.13 4.65
N THR A 18 -1.28 -15.55 3.46
CA THR A 18 -0.34 -14.44 3.24
C THR A 18 -0.81 -13.18 3.97
N LEU A 19 -2.12 -12.91 3.97
CA LEU A 19 -2.68 -11.80 4.73
C LEU A 19 -2.42 -11.96 6.25
N LEU A 20 -2.58 -13.17 6.78
CA LEU A 20 -2.28 -13.46 8.18
C LEU A 20 -0.77 -13.31 8.48
N MET A 21 0.11 -13.74 7.58
CA MET A 21 1.56 -13.55 7.73
C MET A 21 1.95 -12.07 7.71
N VAL A 22 1.40 -11.29 6.78
CA VAL A 22 1.64 -9.84 6.73
C VAL A 22 1.11 -9.16 7.99
N ALA A 23 -0.06 -9.54 8.50
CA ALA A 23 -0.60 -9.01 9.74
C ALA A 23 0.28 -9.35 10.95
N ALA A 24 0.78 -10.59 11.04
CA ALA A 24 1.69 -11.02 12.10
C ALA A 24 3.03 -10.28 12.03
N ALA A 25 3.63 -10.17 10.84
CA ALA A 25 4.87 -9.41 10.63
C ALA A 25 4.71 -7.94 11.00
N SER A 26 3.60 -7.31 10.58
CA SER A 26 3.27 -5.93 10.92
C SER A 26 3.11 -5.74 12.44
N ALA A 27 2.46 -6.68 13.13
CA ALA A 27 2.31 -6.64 14.59
C ALA A 27 3.66 -6.72 15.32
N VAL A 28 4.56 -7.59 14.86
CA VAL A 28 5.92 -7.73 15.41
C VAL A 28 6.71 -6.43 15.21
N ILE A 29 6.69 -5.86 13.99
CA ILE A 29 7.40 -4.62 13.69
C ILE A 29 6.86 -3.46 14.53
N LEU A 30 5.54 -3.32 14.67
CA LEU A 30 4.92 -2.29 15.49
C LEU A 30 5.27 -2.47 16.99
N PHE A 31 5.36 -3.71 17.46
CA PHE A 31 5.80 -4.02 18.84
C PHE A 31 7.22 -3.52 19.09
N PHE A 32 8.18 -3.83 18.21
CA PHE A 32 9.56 -3.35 18.33
C PHE A 32 9.67 -1.84 18.09
N ALA A 33 8.99 -1.31 17.09
CA ALA A 33 8.99 0.12 16.80
C ALA A 33 8.50 0.95 17.98
N ARG A 34 7.51 0.47 18.73
CA ARG A 34 6.96 1.16 19.90
C ARG A 34 8.00 1.43 21.00
N ASN A 35 9.07 0.65 21.07
CA ASN A 35 10.16 0.82 22.02
C ASN A 35 11.24 1.81 21.55
N THR A 36 11.23 2.21 20.29
CA THR A 36 12.17 3.17 19.70
C THR A 36 11.66 4.62 19.84
N ARG A 37 12.57 5.60 19.81
CA ARG A 37 12.19 7.03 19.76
C ARG A 37 11.40 7.32 18.49
N PHE A 38 11.88 6.84 17.36
CA PHE A 38 11.21 6.99 16.07
C PHE A 38 9.78 6.44 16.10
N GLY A 39 9.57 5.23 16.57
CA GLY A 39 8.23 4.62 16.61
C GLY A 39 7.25 5.35 17.54
N ARG A 40 7.74 5.97 18.61
CA ARG A 40 6.89 6.81 19.49
C ARG A 40 6.46 8.10 18.79
N GLU A 41 7.38 8.78 18.12
CA GLU A 41 7.10 10.01 17.36
C GLU A 41 6.18 9.71 16.17
N PHE A 42 6.47 8.65 15.43
CA PHE A 42 5.63 8.17 14.32
C PHE A 42 4.20 7.84 14.77
N SER A 43 4.06 7.08 15.86
CA SER A 43 2.74 6.75 16.40
C SER A 43 1.97 7.96 16.93
N TYR A 44 2.69 8.98 17.42
CA TYR A 44 2.09 10.25 17.81
C TYR A 44 1.50 10.99 16.60
N ILE A 45 2.26 11.11 15.50
CA ILE A 45 1.78 11.74 14.26
C ILE A 45 0.59 10.96 13.67
N LEU A 46 0.68 9.63 13.64
CA LEU A 46 -0.43 8.80 13.18
C LEU A 46 -1.71 9.01 14.00
N ARG A 47 -1.61 9.13 15.32
CA ARG A 47 -2.76 9.41 16.19
C ARG A 47 -3.38 10.79 15.93
N LEU A 48 -2.61 11.77 15.47
CA LEU A 48 -3.14 13.07 15.06
C LEU A 48 -4.02 12.96 13.82
N CYS A 49 -3.65 12.07 12.89
CA CYS A 49 -4.38 11.82 11.65
C CYS A 49 -5.62 10.93 11.87
N LEU A 50 -5.59 10.05 12.90
CA LEU A 50 -6.62 9.04 13.13
C LEU A 50 -7.56 9.50 14.24
N THR A 51 -8.78 9.88 13.87
CA THR A 51 -9.89 9.99 14.85
C THR A 51 -10.51 8.60 15.06
N PRO A 52 -11.08 8.30 16.25
CA PRO A 52 -11.64 6.96 16.53
C PRO A 52 -12.70 6.52 15.49
N LYS A 53 -13.50 7.46 14.97
CA LYS A 53 -14.50 7.17 13.94
C LYS A 53 -13.91 6.93 12.55
N SER A 54 -12.75 7.51 12.24
CA SER A 54 -12.05 7.30 10.96
C SER A 54 -11.09 6.11 10.98
N ALA A 55 -10.64 5.68 12.17
CA ALA A 55 -9.66 4.60 12.30
C ALA A 55 -10.13 3.28 11.67
N VAL A 56 -11.41 2.92 11.84
CA VAL A 56 -11.98 1.70 11.23
C VAL A 56 -12.00 1.81 9.71
N LYS A 57 -12.40 2.97 9.16
CA LYS A 57 -12.41 3.19 7.70
C LYS A 57 -11.01 3.12 7.11
N VAL A 58 -10.04 3.73 7.78
CA VAL A 58 -8.62 3.70 7.36
C VAL A 58 -8.07 2.27 7.45
N LEU A 59 -8.37 1.53 8.52
CA LEU A 59 -7.95 0.13 8.65
C LEU A 59 -8.54 -0.73 7.54
N LEU A 60 -9.83 -0.61 7.23
CA LEU A 60 -10.48 -1.32 6.13
C LEU A 60 -9.83 -0.97 4.78
N LEU A 61 -9.51 0.30 4.56
CA LEU A 61 -8.89 0.76 3.33
C LEU A 61 -7.45 0.20 3.19
N ILE A 62 -6.65 0.23 4.25
CA ILE A 62 -5.31 -0.38 4.27
C ILE A 62 -5.40 -1.89 4.03
N THR A 63 -6.36 -2.58 4.66
CA THR A 63 -6.56 -4.01 4.44
C THR A 63 -6.95 -4.30 2.98
N ALA A 64 -7.83 -3.49 2.38
CA ALA A 64 -8.19 -3.61 0.98
C ALA A 64 -6.97 -3.42 0.06
N MET A 65 -6.15 -2.40 0.31
CA MET A 65 -4.93 -2.14 -0.45
C MET A 65 -3.93 -3.30 -0.35
N ILE A 66 -3.69 -3.83 0.85
CA ILE A 66 -2.82 -5.00 1.04
C ILE A 66 -3.38 -6.20 0.27
N THR A 67 -4.69 -6.43 0.31
CA THR A 67 -5.32 -7.52 -0.43
C THR A 67 -5.14 -7.36 -1.94
N LEU A 68 -5.26 -6.14 -2.47
CA LEU A 68 -5.02 -5.87 -3.91
C LEU A 68 -3.55 -6.09 -4.29
N LEU A 69 -2.59 -5.69 -3.45
CA LEU A 69 -1.16 -5.97 -3.66
C LEU A 69 -0.88 -7.48 -3.69
N LEU A 70 -1.43 -8.24 -2.75
CA LEU A 70 -1.29 -9.69 -2.73
C LEU A 70 -1.94 -10.35 -3.96
N THR A 71 -3.07 -9.82 -4.41
CA THR A 71 -3.75 -10.26 -5.64
C THR A 71 -2.88 -10.01 -6.87
N GLU A 72 -2.18 -8.87 -6.93
CA GLU A 72 -1.25 -8.58 -8.02
C GLU A 72 -0.11 -9.60 -8.10
N VAL A 73 0.49 -9.96 -6.96
CA VAL A 73 1.53 -11.01 -6.91
C VAL A 73 0.98 -12.33 -7.45
N ARG A 74 -0.23 -12.70 -7.05
CA ARG A 74 -0.85 -13.94 -7.51
C ARG A 74 -1.16 -13.92 -9.00
N LEU A 75 -1.63 -12.81 -9.53
CA LEU A 75 -1.86 -12.62 -10.96
C LEU A 75 -0.55 -12.71 -11.77
N ASN A 76 0.57 -12.24 -11.21
CA ASN A 76 1.90 -12.40 -11.84
C ASN A 76 2.28 -13.88 -11.95
N VAL A 77 2.08 -14.66 -10.88
CA VAL A 77 2.33 -16.11 -10.90
C VAL A 77 1.48 -16.80 -11.95
N LEU A 78 0.17 -16.50 -11.99
CA LEU A 78 -0.74 -17.05 -13.00
C LEU A 78 -0.34 -16.66 -14.43
N SER A 79 0.04 -15.42 -14.66
CA SER A 79 0.55 -14.96 -15.96
C SER A 79 1.79 -15.73 -16.41
N THR A 80 2.69 -16.06 -15.49
CA THR A 80 3.88 -16.88 -15.79
C THR A 80 3.49 -18.27 -16.26
N PHE A 81 2.50 -18.94 -15.63
CA PHE A 81 2.01 -20.23 -16.07
C PHE A 81 1.32 -20.15 -17.43
N MET A 82 0.53 -19.11 -17.70
CA MET A 82 -0.12 -18.92 -19.00
C MET A 82 0.90 -18.68 -20.11
N SER A 83 1.92 -17.84 -19.83
CA SER A 83 3.01 -17.58 -20.77
C SER A 83 3.80 -18.85 -21.08
N LYS A 84 4.09 -19.67 -20.06
CA LYS A 84 4.74 -20.98 -20.28
C LYS A 84 3.89 -21.87 -21.17
N GLY A 85 2.58 -22.00 -20.88
CA GLY A 85 1.69 -22.82 -21.71
C GLY A 85 1.60 -22.33 -23.16
N LEU A 86 1.73 -21.01 -23.36
CA LEU A 86 1.77 -20.40 -24.69
C LEU A 86 3.04 -20.82 -25.46
N TYR A 87 4.22 -20.75 -24.81
CA TYR A 87 5.48 -21.19 -25.40
C TYR A 87 5.49 -22.71 -25.69
N ASP A 88 5.04 -23.54 -24.76
CA ASP A 88 4.95 -24.99 -24.94
C ASP A 88 4.04 -25.34 -26.13
N SER A 89 2.87 -24.67 -26.27
CA SER A 89 1.96 -24.89 -27.40
C SER A 89 2.52 -24.44 -28.75
N MET A 90 3.42 -23.44 -28.79
CA MET A 90 4.15 -23.06 -29.99
C MET A 90 5.18 -24.12 -30.38
N GLN A 91 5.91 -24.69 -29.42
CA GLN A 91 6.87 -25.76 -29.68
C GLN A 91 6.19 -27.03 -30.17
N ASP A 92 5.01 -27.36 -29.61
CA ASP A 92 4.23 -28.52 -30.00
C ASP A 92 3.41 -28.32 -31.29
N LEU A 93 3.51 -27.13 -31.91
CA LEU A 93 2.73 -26.71 -33.11
C LEU A 93 1.21 -26.89 -32.94
N ASN A 94 0.72 -26.79 -31.70
CA ASN A 94 -0.69 -26.96 -31.37
C ASN A 94 -1.43 -25.61 -31.36
N ALA A 95 -2.01 -25.24 -32.51
CA ALA A 95 -2.71 -23.98 -32.67
C ALA A 95 -3.91 -23.80 -31.72
N SER A 96 -4.64 -24.89 -31.40
CA SER A 96 -5.81 -24.81 -30.49
C SER A 96 -5.38 -24.47 -29.07
N ALA A 97 -4.33 -25.12 -28.56
CA ALA A 97 -3.78 -24.84 -27.24
C ALA A 97 -3.18 -23.43 -27.17
N PHE A 98 -2.50 -22.97 -28.24
CA PHE A 98 -1.95 -21.63 -28.34
C PHE A 98 -3.02 -20.55 -28.15
N TRP A 99 -4.11 -20.60 -28.91
CA TRP A 99 -5.18 -19.62 -28.81
C TRP A 99 -5.89 -19.65 -27.46
N MET A 100 -6.03 -20.84 -26.86
CA MET A 100 -6.58 -20.97 -25.51
C MET A 100 -5.69 -20.25 -24.47
N PHE A 101 -4.39 -20.54 -24.45
CA PHE A 101 -3.48 -19.88 -23.51
C PHE A 101 -3.31 -18.38 -23.79
N ALA A 102 -3.34 -17.95 -25.05
CA ALA A 102 -3.33 -16.55 -25.44
C ALA A 102 -4.54 -15.79 -24.89
N ALA A 103 -5.74 -16.34 -25.04
CA ALA A 103 -6.96 -15.74 -24.51
C ALA A 103 -6.95 -15.69 -22.96
N MET A 104 -6.50 -16.76 -22.30
CA MET A 104 -6.37 -16.80 -20.83
C MET A 104 -5.36 -15.77 -20.34
N ASN A 105 -4.19 -15.66 -20.97
CA ASN A 105 -3.17 -14.68 -20.62
C ASN A 105 -3.69 -13.24 -20.81
N ALA A 106 -4.38 -12.96 -21.92
CA ALA A 106 -5.02 -11.66 -22.16
C ALA A 106 -6.02 -11.34 -21.03
N GLY A 107 -6.85 -12.31 -20.60
CA GLY A 107 -7.76 -12.15 -19.48
C GLY A 107 -7.05 -11.80 -18.17
N VAL A 108 -5.97 -12.51 -17.84
CA VAL A 108 -5.15 -12.23 -16.63
C VAL A 108 -4.54 -10.84 -16.70
N VAL A 109 -4.03 -10.42 -17.87
CA VAL A 109 -3.45 -9.07 -18.06
C VAL A 109 -4.51 -7.98 -17.86
N LEU A 110 -5.72 -8.16 -18.38
CA LEU A 110 -6.82 -7.21 -18.17
C LEU A 110 -7.23 -7.10 -16.70
N ILE A 111 -7.37 -8.24 -16.00
CA ILE A 111 -7.68 -8.25 -14.56
C ILE A 111 -6.57 -7.54 -13.77
N ARG A 112 -5.31 -7.78 -14.11
CA ARG A 112 -4.16 -7.13 -13.49
C ARG A 112 -4.16 -5.61 -13.73
N ALA A 113 -4.42 -5.17 -14.95
CA ALA A 113 -4.52 -3.74 -15.26
C ALA A 113 -5.62 -3.06 -14.44
N PHE A 114 -6.78 -3.69 -14.33
CA PHE A 114 -7.87 -3.21 -13.48
C PHE A 114 -7.49 -3.16 -12.00
N ASN A 115 -6.85 -4.22 -11.49
CA ASN A 115 -6.36 -4.27 -10.10
C ASN A 115 -5.40 -3.11 -9.78
N ASN A 116 -4.46 -2.82 -10.69
CA ASN A 116 -3.49 -1.73 -10.53
C ASN A 116 -4.18 -0.36 -10.50
N VAL A 117 -5.11 -0.11 -11.43
CA VAL A 117 -5.88 1.15 -11.44
C VAL A 117 -6.65 1.35 -10.13
N VAL A 118 -7.32 0.31 -9.62
CA VAL A 118 -8.05 0.38 -8.35
C VAL A 118 -7.08 0.64 -7.19
N ASN A 119 -5.93 -0.03 -7.16
CA ASN A 119 -4.94 0.15 -6.11
C ASN A 119 -4.37 1.57 -6.10
N ASP A 120 -4.00 2.11 -7.27
CA ASP A 120 -3.50 3.49 -7.40
C ASP A 120 -4.55 4.53 -7.01
N PHE A 121 -5.82 4.29 -7.35
CA PHE A 121 -6.92 5.15 -6.94
C PHE A 121 -7.10 5.19 -5.41
N LEU A 122 -7.01 4.02 -4.75
CA LEU A 122 -7.10 3.94 -3.29
C LEU A 122 -5.90 4.58 -2.60
N ASP A 123 -4.69 4.39 -3.12
CA ASP A 123 -3.45 5.01 -2.61
C ASP A 123 -3.54 6.53 -2.64
N GLN A 124 -3.89 7.08 -3.81
CA GLN A 124 -4.02 8.53 -3.97
C GLN A 124 -5.13 9.10 -3.08
N GLY A 125 -6.28 8.40 -2.99
CA GLY A 125 -7.37 8.79 -2.13
C GLY A 125 -7.00 8.81 -0.65
N LEU A 126 -6.18 7.84 -0.20
CA LEU A 126 -5.67 7.79 1.16
C LEU A 126 -4.66 8.92 1.41
N ALA A 127 -3.71 9.10 0.48
CA ALA A 127 -2.67 10.14 0.58
C ALA A 127 -3.28 11.54 0.69
N ILE A 128 -4.28 11.86 -0.15
CA ILE A 128 -4.95 13.17 -0.14
C ILE A 128 -5.65 13.40 1.20
N LYS A 129 -6.45 12.45 1.67
CA LYS A 129 -7.19 12.59 2.95
C LYS A 129 -6.27 12.71 4.16
N TRP A 130 -5.17 11.98 4.16
CA TRP A 130 -4.19 12.07 5.24
C TRP A 130 -3.42 13.38 5.20
N SER A 131 -3.03 13.86 4.00
CA SER A 131 -2.38 15.16 3.83
C SER A 131 -3.28 16.31 4.28
N GLU A 132 -4.53 16.30 3.87
CA GLU A 132 -5.51 17.29 4.28
C GLU A 132 -5.64 17.33 5.81
N ARG A 133 -5.82 16.17 6.44
CA ARG A 133 -5.99 16.09 7.89
C ARG A 133 -4.73 16.48 8.65
N LEU A 134 -3.55 16.05 8.20
CA LEU A 134 -2.29 16.39 8.85
C LEU A 134 -2.01 17.90 8.73
N ASN A 135 -2.22 18.47 7.55
CA ASN A 135 -2.08 19.91 7.32
C ASN A 135 -3.04 20.72 8.21
N GLU A 136 -4.32 20.32 8.31
CA GLU A 136 -5.30 20.95 9.18
C GLU A 136 -4.83 20.98 10.65
N VAL A 137 -4.36 19.83 11.16
CA VAL A 137 -3.91 19.70 12.54
C VAL A 137 -2.62 20.50 12.79
N LEU A 138 -1.65 20.44 11.88
CA LEU A 138 -0.37 21.16 12.02
C LEU A 138 -0.59 22.68 11.94
N THR A 139 -1.40 23.12 10.98
CA THR A 139 -1.72 24.57 10.81
C THR A 139 -2.49 25.09 12.00
N SER A 140 -3.49 24.35 12.51
CA SER A 140 -4.23 24.76 13.70
C SER A 140 -3.33 24.88 14.94
N ARG A 141 -2.37 23.98 15.12
CA ARG A 141 -1.37 24.06 16.22
C ARG A 141 -0.37 25.18 16.03
N TRP A 142 0.02 25.45 14.80
CA TRP A 142 0.92 26.55 14.48
C TRP A 142 0.28 27.91 14.80
N LEU A 143 -1.00 28.08 14.50
CA LEU A 143 -1.77 29.29 14.76
C LEU A 143 -2.19 29.41 16.24
N ALA A 144 -2.36 28.29 16.97
CA ALA A 144 -2.77 28.29 18.37
C ALA A 144 -1.74 29.02 19.26
N ASP A 145 -2.21 29.68 20.30
CA ASP A 145 -1.40 30.34 21.34
C ASP A 145 -0.28 31.27 20.82
N LYS A 146 -0.47 31.86 19.64
CA LYS A 146 0.52 32.70 18.96
C LYS A 146 1.88 31.99 18.73
N ASN A 147 1.84 30.65 18.51
CA ASN A 147 3.05 29.88 18.29
C ASN A 147 3.83 30.34 17.04
N TYR A 148 3.14 30.81 16.00
CA TYR A 148 3.76 31.43 14.82
C TYR A 148 4.72 32.56 15.21
N TYR A 149 4.30 33.43 16.14
CA TYR A 149 5.09 34.57 16.60
C TYR A 149 6.27 34.12 17.48
N ARG A 150 6.02 33.16 18.41
CA ARG A 150 7.06 32.58 19.27
C ARG A 150 8.15 31.86 18.49
N LEU A 151 7.78 31.20 17.38
CA LEU A 151 8.74 30.53 16.49
C LEU A 151 9.61 31.54 15.74
N GLN A 152 9.05 32.67 15.24
CA GLN A 152 9.81 33.69 14.57
C GLN A 152 10.84 34.40 15.48
N MET A 153 10.57 34.47 16.78
CA MET A 153 11.49 35.04 17.77
C MET A 153 12.65 34.11 18.14
N ARG A 154 12.69 32.87 17.70
CA ARG A 154 13.80 31.95 17.96
C ARG A 154 14.96 32.25 17.01
N ARG A 155 16.21 32.26 17.52
CA ARG A 155 17.45 32.51 16.75
C ARG A 155 17.65 31.60 15.54
N HIS A 156 16.99 30.44 15.51
CA HIS A 156 17.05 29.44 14.44
C HIS A 156 15.62 29.07 14.02
N ALA A 157 14.79 30.06 13.72
CA ALA A 157 13.47 29.78 13.15
C ALA A 157 13.63 29.18 11.77
N PRO A 158 12.90 28.10 11.44
CA PRO A 158 12.91 27.57 10.08
C PRO A 158 12.29 28.59 9.13
N ASP A 159 12.93 28.76 7.95
CA ASP A 159 12.36 29.58 6.88
C ASP A 159 11.10 28.92 6.30
N ASN A 160 10.13 29.75 5.91
CA ASN A 160 8.91 29.34 5.20
C ASN A 160 8.16 28.17 5.91
N ILE A 161 7.78 28.39 7.17
CA ILE A 161 7.14 27.36 8.01
C ILE A 161 5.85 26.83 7.36
N ASP A 162 5.06 27.66 6.71
CA ASP A 162 3.85 27.32 5.98
C ASP A 162 4.12 26.33 4.84
N GLN A 163 5.13 26.62 4.03
CA GLN A 163 5.54 25.73 2.94
C GLN A 163 6.09 24.39 3.47
N ARG A 164 6.88 24.43 4.55
CA ARG A 164 7.39 23.21 5.20
C ARG A 164 6.27 22.34 5.76
N ILE A 165 5.29 22.93 6.45
CA ILE A 165 4.13 22.16 6.95
C ILE A 165 3.48 21.39 5.82
N GLN A 166 3.29 22.01 4.65
CA GLN A 166 2.67 21.36 3.51
C GLN A 166 3.57 20.28 2.90
N GLN A 167 4.83 20.59 2.62
CA GLN A 167 5.76 19.67 1.96
C GLN A 167 6.13 18.50 2.86
N ASP A 168 6.56 18.78 4.10
CA ASP A 168 6.98 17.73 5.04
C ASP A 168 5.81 16.77 5.38
N ALA A 169 4.57 17.29 5.43
CA ALA A 169 3.39 16.44 5.62
C ALA A 169 3.13 15.53 4.41
N GLN A 170 3.27 16.03 3.19
CA GLN A 170 3.11 15.23 1.97
C GLN A 170 4.21 14.16 1.87
N ASP A 171 5.47 14.53 2.09
CA ASP A 171 6.62 13.63 2.04
C ASP A 171 6.52 12.53 3.12
N PHE A 172 6.10 12.90 4.32
CA PHE A 172 5.86 11.94 5.40
C PHE A 172 4.82 10.89 5.02
N ILE A 173 3.71 11.31 4.42
CA ILE A 173 2.62 10.43 4.03
C ILE A 173 3.02 9.54 2.86
N ALA A 174 3.65 10.11 1.83
CA ALA A 174 4.14 9.36 0.68
C ALA A 174 5.14 8.29 1.12
N SER A 175 6.14 8.65 1.93
CA SER A 175 7.13 7.73 2.48
C SER A 175 6.50 6.65 3.37
N THR A 176 5.44 6.98 4.12
CA THR A 176 4.72 6.00 4.95
C THR A 176 3.99 4.96 4.10
N ILE A 177 3.30 5.39 3.04
CA ILE A 177 2.60 4.49 2.11
C ILE A 177 3.62 3.61 1.39
N GLU A 178 4.72 4.18 0.89
CA GLU A 178 5.79 3.46 0.22
C GLU A 178 6.45 2.43 1.14
N PHE A 179 6.70 2.79 2.40
CA PHE A 179 7.24 1.87 3.41
C PHE A 179 6.32 0.67 3.65
N VAL A 180 5.00 0.89 3.77
CA VAL A 180 4.02 -0.20 3.93
C VAL A 180 4.00 -1.10 2.71
N ARG A 181 4.04 -0.54 1.49
CA ARG A 181 4.16 -1.31 0.24
C ARG A 181 5.44 -2.15 0.21
N GLY A 182 6.58 -1.53 0.54
CA GLY A 182 7.87 -2.21 0.59
C GLY A 182 7.88 -3.38 1.57
N MET A 183 7.26 -3.22 2.74
CA MET A 183 7.10 -4.30 3.72
C MET A 183 6.28 -5.47 3.16
N VAL A 184 5.14 -5.21 2.53
CA VAL A 184 4.30 -6.24 1.93
C VAL A 184 5.06 -6.99 0.85
N ASN A 185 5.73 -6.26 -0.05
CA ASN A 185 6.53 -6.86 -1.13
C ASN A 185 7.73 -7.68 -0.63
N SER A 186 8.25 -7.38 0.57
CA SER A 186 9.37 -8.13 1.16
C SER A 186 8.95 -9.43 1.83
N VAL A 187 7.68 -9.56 2.21
CA VAL A 187 7.12 -10.75 2.88
C VAL A 187 6.58 -11.77 1.87
N VAL A 188 6.27 -11.35 0.64
CA VAL A 188 5.65 -12.14 -0.40
C VAL A 188 6.66 -12.55 -1.48
#